data_99d53a16da8edb97cae0a3c262b87acb
#
_entry.id   99d53a16da8edb97cae0a3c262b87acb
#
_cell.length_a   1.000
_cell.length_b   1.000
_cell.length_c   1.000
_cell.angle_alpha   90.00
_cell.angle_beta   90.00
_cell.angle_gamma   90.00
#
_symmetry.space_group_name_H-M   'P 1'
#
loop_
_entity.id
_entity.type
_entity.pdbx_description
1 polymer ?
#
loop_
_entity_poly.entity_id
_entity_poly.type
_entity_poly.pdbx_seq_one_letter_code
_entity_poly.pdbx_strand_id
1 'polypeptide(L)'
;MNDDIEKWERGNGVRLLKKVGIESGQTILDFGAGVGHYAIPAAKIVGSNGLIYALDSDKHAIKELQRKVTRQELENIKLIETDGNLEIDLENSSIDVVLVYDILHLVDRREELYKQVHQFLRQGGLFSVYPKHNKLDSPGWGLENMTPQDIKKEIESYGFYFEGRYCGLLSHDNILNQGCILNFRKK
;
A
#
# COMPACT_ATOMS: atom_id res chain seq x y z
N MET A 1 -12.56 16.70 8.38
CA MET A 1 -11.75 15.46 8.37
C MET A 1 -12.27 14.56 9.46
N ASN A 2 -12.41 13.27 9.24
CA ASN A 2 -12.95 12.35 10.26
C ASN A 2 -11.91 12.19 11.39
N ASP A 3 -12.27 12.55 12.62
CA ASP A 3 -11.38 12.52 13.80
C ASP A 3 -10.80 11.11 14.06
N ASP A 4 -11.54 10.07 13.69
CA ASP A 4 -11.10 8.67 13.84
C ASP A 4 -9.97 8.30 12.85
N ILE A 5 -10.02 8.83 11.63
CA ILE A 5 -8.96 8.62 10.64
C ILE A 5 -7.67 9.35 11.06
N GLU A 6 -7.76 10.58 11.56
CA GLU A 6 -6.56 11.27 12.07
C GLU A 6 -5.93 10.54 13.26
N LYS A 7 -6.74 10.05 14.19
CA LYS A 7 -6.26 9.22 15.31
C LYS A 7 -5.63 7.93 14.82
N TRP A 8 -6.20 7.32 13.77
CA TRP A 8 -5.67 6.11 13.16
C TRP A 8 -4.31 6.38 12.51
N GLU A 9 -4.19 7.42 11.68
CA GLU A 9 -2.92 7.82 11.04
C GLU A 9 -1.81 8.12 12.05
N ARG A 10 -2.16 8.65 13.25
CA ARG A 10 -1.19 8.98 14.32
C ARG A 10 -0.84 7.80 15.22
N GLY A 11 -1.68 6.78 15.31
CA GLY A 11 -1.57 5.73 16.30
C GLY A 11 -1.73 4.30 15.76
N ASN A 12 -2.96 3.89 15.50
CA ASN A 12 -3.26 2.49 15.13
C ASN A 12 -2.65 2.11 13.77
N GLY A 13 -2.64 3.01 12.79
CA GLY A 13 -2.01 2.79 11.49
C GLY A 13 -0.50 2.58 11.62
N VAL A 14 0.17 3.39 12.43
CA VAL A 14 1.60 3.23 12.74
C VAL A 14 1.85 1.86 13.40
N ARG A 15 1.04 1.48 14.39
CA ARG A 15 1.18 0.16 15.07
C ARG A 15 0.95 -1.00 14.13
N LEU A 16 -0.05 -0.88 13.25
CA LEU A 16 -0.36 -1.90 12.26
C LEU A 16 0.80 -2.08 11.28
N LEU A 17 1.29 -0.98 10.69
CA LEU A 17 2.35 -1.03 9.70
C LEU A 17 3.67 -1.57 10.29
N LYS A 18 3.98 -1.26 11.55
CA LYS A 18 5.11 -1.92 12.25
C LYS A 18 4.92 -3.43 12.38
N LYS A 19 3.71 -3.91 12.68
CA LYS A 19 3.41 -5.36 12.73
C LYS A 19 3.50 -6.01 11.35
N VAL A 20 3.16 -5.28 10.30
CA VAL A 20 3.28 -5.71 8.90
C VAL A 20 4.75 -5.84 8.47
N GLY A 21 5.68 -5.17 9.14
CA GLY A 21 7.12 -5.25 8.87
C GLY A 21 7.73 -3.99 8.28
N ILE A 22 7.05 -2.83 8.46
CA ILE A 22 7.64 -1.53 8.11
C ILE A 22 8.64 -1.12 9.21
N GLU A 23 9.86 -0.77 8.80
CA GLU A 23 10.98 -0.44 9.67
C GLU A 23 11.64 0.90 9.30
N SER A 24 12.44 1.44 10.21
CA SER A 24 13.19 2.67 9.99
C SER A 24 14.20 2.53 8.84
N GLY A 25 14.33 3.58 8.04
CA GLY A 25 15.29 3.65 6.93
C GLY A 25 14.86 2.97 5.63
N GLN A 26 13.69 2.33 5.59
CA GLN A 26 13.19 1.67 4.39
C GLN A 26 12.75 2.66 3.30
N THR A 27 12.91 2.24 2.04
CA THR A 27 12.28 2.88 0.88
C THR A 27 11.00 2.13 0.52
N ILE A 28 9.88 2.83 0.52
CA ILE A 28 8.53 2.25 0.32
C ILE A 28 7.86 2.85 -0.90
N LEU A 29 7.23 2.02 -1.71
CA LEU A 29 6.27 2.45 -2.72
C LEU A 29 4.85 2.18 -2.20
N ASP A 30 4.07 3.23 -1.98
CA ASP A 30 2.63 3.16 -1.69
C ASP A 30 1.88 3.36 -3.01
N PHE A 31 1.40 2.25 -3.57
CA PHE A 31 0.75 2.20 -4.87
C PHE A 31 -0.76 2.39 -4.70
N GLY A 32 -1.29 3.52 -5.17
CA GLY A 32 -2.65 3.97 -4.88
C GLY A 32 -2.74 4.64 -3.51
N ALA A 33 -1.84 5.59 -3.25
CA ALA A 33 -1.69 6.21 -1.93
C ALA A 33 -2.90 7.03 -1.48
N GLY A 34 -3.75 7.44 -2.43
CA GLY A 34 -4.92 8.26 -2.14
C GLY A 34 -4.55 9.53 -1.39
N VAL A 35 -5.33 9.84 -0.36
CA VAL A 35 -5.08 10.98 0.53
C VAL A 35 -4.04 10.69 1.64
N GLY A 36 -3.31 9.57 1.53
CA GLY A 36 -2.15 9.24 2.35
C GLY A 36 -2.44 8.50 3.66
N HIS A 37 -3.54 7.77 3.75
CA HIS A 37 -3.86 7.03 4.97
C HIS A 37 -2.77 6.03 5.37
N TYR A 38 -2.05 5.45 4.42
CA TYR A 38 -0.92 4.54 4.69
C TYR A 38 0.43 5.21 4.49
N ALA A 39 0.60 6.10 3.48
CA ALA A 39 1.84 6.84 3.25
C ALA A 39 2.30 7.66 4.46
N ILE A 40 1.38 8.39 5.11
CA ILE A 40 1.70 9.24 6.27
C ILE A 40 2.19 8.43 7.48
N PRO A 41 1.48 7.39 7.96
CA PRO A 41 2.00 6.56 9.05
C PRO A 41 3.27 5.79 8.66
N ALA A 42 3.43 5.36 7.39
CA ALA A 42 4.66 4.74 6.92
C ALA A 42 5.84 5.72 7.00
N ALA A 43 5.68 6.97 6.55
CA ALA A 43 6.71 8.00 6.61
C ALA A 43 7.21 8.27 8.04
N LYS A 44 6.29 8.24 9.01
CA LYS A 44 6.63 8.38 10.44
C LYS A 44 7.47 7.21 10.97
N ILE A 45 7.27 6.01 10.43
CA ILE A 45 8.02 4.82 10.85
C ILE A 45 9.40 4.82 10.22
N VAL A 46 9.49 5.06 8.90
CA VAL A 46 10.78 5.01 8.20
C VAL A 46 11.71 6.15 8.61
N GLY A 47 11.15 7.27 9.05
CA GLY A 47 11.92 8.43 9.55
C GLY A 47 12.74 9.13 8.47
N SER A 48 13.66 10.03 8.88
CA SER A 48 14.45 10.87 7.97
C SER A 48 15.43 10.09 7.07
N ASN A 49 15.76 8.86 7.45
CA ASN A 49 16.67 8.00 6.67
C ASN A 49 15.92 7.10 5.68
N GLY A 50 14.58 7.11 5.68
CA GLY A 50 13.73 6.36 4.77
C GLY A 50 13.02 7.28 3.78
N LEU A 51 12.34 6.69 2.81
CA LEU A 51 11.63 7.42 1.76
C LEU A 51 10.34 6.71 1.39
N ILE A 52 9.27 7.49 1.20
CA ILE A 52 8.00 7.01 0.64
C ILE A 52 7.81 7.60 -0.76
N TYR A 53 7.61 6.73 -1.73
CA TYR A 53 7.02 7.11 -3.02
C TYR A 53 5.51 6.88 -2.91
N ALA A 54 4.73 7.96 -2.87
CA ALA A 54 3.28 7.91 -2.80
C ALA A 54 2.70 8.18 -4.19
N LEU A 55 2.16 7.15 -4.81
CA LEU A 55 1.72 7.17 -6.20
C LEU A 55 0.21 7.07 -6.27
N ASP A 56 -0.43 7.97 -7.03
CA ASP A 56 -1.86 7.91 -7.32
C ASP A 56 -2.20 8.56 -8.66
N SER A 57 -3.31 8.15 -9.27
CA SER A 57 -3.85 8.75 -10.49
C SER A 57 -4.87 9.87 -10.20
N ASP A 58 -5.43 9.92 -8.99
CA ASP A 58 -6.35 10.98 -8.60
C ASP A 58 -5.58 12.24 -8.16
N LYS A 59 -5.59 13.24 -9.06
CA LYS A 59 -4.99 14.56 -8.80
C LYS A 59 -5.53 15.27 -7.57
N HIS A 60 -6.81 15.03 -7.20
CA HIS A 60 -7.40 15.65 -6.02
C HIS A 60 -6.86 14.99 -4.75
N ALA A 61 -6.73 13.66 -4.75
CA ALA A 61 -6.13 12.91 -3.65
C ALA A 61 -4.66 13.32 -3.44
N ILE A 62 -3.86 13.40 -4.50
CA ILE A 62 -2.46 13.87 -4.44
C ILE A 62 -2.37 15.30 -3.87
N LYS A 63 -3.24 16.23 -4.29
CA LYS A 63 -3.26 17.59 -3.75
C LYS A 63 -3.63 17.62 -2.26
N GLU A 64 -4.55 16.77 -1.83
CA GLU A 64 -4.91 16.66 -0.41
C GLU A 64 -3.75 16.05 0.40
N LEU A 65 -3.12 15.00 -0.10
CA LEU A 65 -1.93 14.39 0.50
C LEU A 65 -0.81 15.43 0.63
N GLN A 66 -0.54 16.24 -0.42
CA GLN A 66 0.45 17.32 -0.37
C GLN A 66 0.17 18.31 0.78
N ARG A 67 -1.08 18.71 0.98
CA ARG A 67 -1.47 19.59 2.09
C ARG A 67 -1.20 18.95 3.44
N LYS A 68 -1.50 17.66 3.59
CA LYS A 68 -1.24 16.91 4.83
C LYS A 68 0.27 16.78 5.10
N VAL A 69 1.06 16.46 4.07
CA VAL A 69 2.52 16.35 4.12
C VAL A 69 3.13 17.67 4.61
N THR A 70 2.75 18.78 3.97
CA THR A 70 3.23 20.13 4.37
C THR A 70 2.82 20.48 5.80
N ARG A 71 1.56 20.24 6.17
CA ARG A 71 1.05 20.54 7.54
C ARG A 71 1.76 19.74 8.62
N GLN A 72 2.21 18.52 8.31
CA GLN A 72 2.89 17.62 9.25
C GLN A 72 4.42 17.68 9.13
N GLU A 73 4.96 18.58 8.29
CA GLU A 73 6.40 18.78 8.07
C GLU A 73 7.13 17.46 7.72
N LEU A 74 6.49 16.61 6.88
CA LEU A 74 7.06 15.35 6.42
C LEU A 74 7.91 15.60 5.16
N GLU A 75 9.23 15.47 5.29
CA GLU A 75 10.18 15.70 4.20
C GLU A 75 10.55 14.43 3.43
N ASN A 76 10.09 13.28 3.89
CA ASN A 76 10.44 11.96 3.38
C ASN A 76 9.31 11.29 2.56
N ILE A 77 8.42 12.08 1.96
CA ILE A 77 7.39 11.61 1.02
C ILE A 77 7.57 12.31 -0.32
N LYS A 78 7.75 11.53 -1.38
CA LYS A 78 7.71 11.98 -2.77
C LYS A 78 6.37 11.61 -3.38
N LEU A 79 5.62 12.61 -3.86
CA LEU A 79 4.34 12.40 -4.52
C LEU A 79 4.55 12.17 -6.01
N ILE A 80 3.91 11.14 -6.55
CA ILE A 80 3.96 10.79 -7.97
C ILE A 80 2.52 10.76 -8.50
N GLU A 81 2.17 11.73 -9.33
CA GLU A 81 0.93 11.70 -10.09
C GLU A 81 1.14 10.83 -11.34
N THR A 82 0.28 9.85 -11.57
CA THR A 82 0.30 8.97 -12.74
C THR A 82 -0.98 9.18 -13.57
N ASP A 83 -0.95 8.77 -14.82
CA ASP A 83 -2.12 8.78 -15.69
C ASP A 83 -2.97 7.49 -15.61
N GLY A 84 -2.68 6.64 -14.62
CA GLY A 84 -3.30 5.34 -14.45
C GLY A 84 -2.61 4.20 -15.20
N ASN A 85 -1.62 4.52 -16.03
CA ASN A 85 -0.72 3.53 -16.59
C ASN A 85 0.25 3.03 -15.52
N LEU A 86 0.70 1.78 -15.66
CA LEU A 86 1.64 1.18 -14.72
C LEU A 86 3.10 1.59 -15.00
N GLU A 87 3.33 2.52 -15.95
CA GLU A 87 4.69 3.01 -16.27
C GLU A 87 5.17 3.98 -15.19
N ILE A 88 6.03 3.48 -14.31
CA ILE A 88 6.61 4.24 -13.20
C ILE A 88 8.13 4.26 -13.39
N ASP A 89 8.70 5.45 -13.39
CA ASP A 89 10.17 5.64 -13.50
C ASP A 89 10.83 5.47 -12.13
N LEU A 90 11.02 4.20 -11.74
CA LEU A 90 11.75 3.79 -10.56
C LEU A 90 12.82 2.76 -10.92
N GLU A 91 13.95 2.82 -10.24
CA GLU A 91 15.03 1.86 -10.43
C GLU A 91 14.62 0.44 -9.98
N ASN A 92 15.04 -0.55 -10.76
CA ASN A 92 14.85 -1.95 -10.41
C ASN A 92 15.56 -2.29 -9.10
N SER A 93 14.94 -3.14 -8.30
CA SER A 93 15.49 -3.63 -7.03
C SER A 93 15.91 -2.51 -6.05
N SER A 94 15.22 -1.37 -6.09
CA SER A 94 15.48 -0.20 -5.23
C SER A 94 14.52 -0.07 -4.06
N ILE A 95 13.41 -0.79 -4.07
CA ILE A 95 12.31 -0.67 -3.10
C ILE A 95 12.38 -1.80 -2.07
N ASP A 96 12.28 -1.45 -0.78
CA ASP A 96 12.19 -2.41 0.33
C ASP A 96 10.80 -3.01 0.47
N VAL A 97 9.78 -2.16 0.32
CA VAL A 97 8.38 -2.51 0.57
C VAL A 97 7.50 -1.87 -0.50
N VAL A 98 6.60 -2.67 -1.07
CA VAL A 98 5.49 -2.15 -1.89
C VAL A 98 4.19 -2.42 -1.15
N LEU A 99 3.39 -1.36 -0.96
CA LEU A 99 2.03 -1.42 -0.43
C LEU A 99 1.05 -1.31 -1.60
N VAL A 100 0.10 -2.24 -1.67
CA VAL A 100 -1.05 -2.22 -2.60
C VAL A 100 -2.29 -2.40 -1.74
N TYR A 101 -2.75 -1.28 -1.17
CA TYR A 101 -3.81 -1.30 -0.19
C TYR A 101 -5.09 -0.67 -0.73
N ASP A 102 -6.16 -1.47 -0.71
CA ASP A 102 -7.49 -1.02 -1.12
C ASP A 102 -7.60 -0.54 -2.58
N ILE A 103 -6.73 -1.02 -3.46
CA ILE A 103 -6.76 -0.66 -4.88
C ILE A 103 -6.74 -1.87 -5.83
N LEU A 104 -6.47 -3.08 -5.33
CA LEU A 104 -6.30 -4.25 -6.19
C LEU A 104 -7.56 -4.57 -7.03
N HIS A 105 -8.74 -4.23 -6.51
CA HIS A 105 -10.03 -4.36 -7.19
C HIS A 105 -10.23 -3.37 -8.35
N LEU A 106 -9.41 -2.30 -8.43
CA LEU A 106 -9.42 -1.30 -9.50
C LEU A 106 -8.43 -1.61 -10.63
N VAL A 107 -7.58 -2.62 -10.44
CA VAL A 107 -6.51 -2.94 -11.38
C VAL A 107 -6.97 -4.01 -12.38
N ASP A 108 -7.23 -3.60 -13.61
CA ASP A 108 -7.65 -4.52 -14.68
C ASP A 108 -6.55 -5.52 -15.06
N ARG A 109 -5.28 -5.07 -15.10
CA ARG A 109 -4.11 -5.87 -15.50
C ARG A 109 -3.22 -6.20 -14.32
N ARG A 110 -3.77 -6.97 -13.34
CA ARG A 110 -3.05 -7.34 -12.10
C ARG A 110 -1.74 -8.08 -12.36
N GLU A 111 -1.66 -8.88 -13.43
CA GLU A 111 -0.41 -9.55 -13.80
C GLU A 111 0.74 -8.58 -14.11
N GLU A 112 0.44 -7.46 -14.77
CA GLU A 112 1.44 -6.42 -15.05
C GLU A 112 1.87 -5.72 -13.77
N LEU A 113 0.92 -5.41 -12.88
CA LEU A 113 1.22 -4.88 -11.55
C LEU A 113 2.17 -5.81 -10.78
N TYR A 114 1.88 -7.13 -10.73
CA TYR A 114 2.72 -8.08 -9.98
C TYR A 114 4.13 -8.20 -10.57
N LYS A 115 4.26 -8.21 -11.90
CA LYS A 115 5.57 -8.20 -12.59
C LYS A 115 6.36 -6.94 -12.25
N GLN A 116 5.70 -5.79 -12.26
CA GLN A 116 6.32 -4.50 -11.96
C GLN A 116 6.72 -4.39 -10.49
N VAL A 117 5.85 -4.80 -9.55
CA VAL A 117 6.19 -4.89 -8.13
C VAL A 117 7.39 -5.80 -7.91
N HIS A 118 7.41 -6.96 -8.56
CA HIS A 118 8.56 -7.87 -8.49
C HIS A 118 9.84 -7.22 -9.03
N GLN A 119 9.76 -6.42 -10.08
CA GLN A 119 10.90 -5.73 -10.67
C GLN A 119 11.47 -4.65 -9.72
N PHE A 120 10.61 -3.84 -9.09
CA PHE A 120 11.05 -2.76 -8.19
C PHE A 120 11.58 -3.26 -6.86
N LEU A 121 10.99 -4.33 -6.31
CA LEU A 121 11.42 -4.88 -5.03
C LEU A 121 12.83 -5.44 -5.10
N ARG A 122 13.62 -5.15 -4.09
CA ARG A 122 14.88 -5.85 -3.85
C ARG A 122 14.63 -7.32 -3.50
N GLN A 123 15.67 -8.14 -3.59
CA GLN A 123 15.61 -9.55 -3.16
C GLN A 123 15.14 -9.64 -1.70
N GLY A 124 14.15 -10.48 -1.42
CA GLY A 124 13.53 -10.59 -0.10
C GLY A 124 12.65 -9.41 0.30
N GLY A 125 12.45 -8.41 -0.58
CA GLY A 125 11.60 -7.25 -0.34
C GLY A 125 10.15 -7.64 -0.07
N LEU A 126 9.46 -6.81 0.70
CA LEU A 126 8.08 -7.05 1.14
C LEU A 126 7.07 -6.52 0.12
N PHE A 127 6.19 -7.39 -0.35
CA PHE A 127 4.96 -7.03 -1.05
C PHE A 127 3.77 -7.22 -0.10
N SER A 128 3.12 -6.13 0.28
CA SER A 128 2.02 -6.12 1.25
C SER A 128 0.73 -5.67 0.57
N VAL A 129 -0.33 -6.46 0.70
CA VAL A 129 -1.59 -6.26 -0.04
C VAL A 129 -2.77 -6.25 0.92
N TYR A 130 -3.63 -5.23 0.82
CA TYR A 130 -4.97 -5.23 1.40
C TYR A 130 -6.01 -5.45 0.29
N PRO A 131 -6.46 -6.70 0.07
CA PRO A 131 -7.35 -7.04 -1.03
C PRO A 131 -8.81 -6.79 -0.62
N LYS A 132 -9.20 -5.54 -0.44
CA LYS A 132 -10.59 -5.14 -0.17
C LYS A 132 -11.49 -5.49 -1.34
N HIS A 133 -12.80 -5.63 -1.11
CA HIS A 133 -13.82 -6.00 -2.09
C HIS A 133 -13.67 -7.39 -2.71
N ASN A 134 -12.96 -8.29 -2.02
CA ASN A 134 -12.90 -9.71 -2.39
C ASN A 134 -14.22 -10.43 -2.09
N LYS A 135 -14.32 -11.71 -2.49
CA LYS A 135 -15.53 -12.54 -2.34
C LYS A 135 -16.09 -12.63 -0.91
N LEU A 136 -15.29 -12.38 0.12
CA LEU A 136 -15.71 -12.45 1.52
C LEU A 136 -16.14 -11.08 2.06
N ASP A 137 -15.96 -10.00 1.29
CA ASP A 137 -16.39 -8.67 1.67
C ASP A 137 -17.84 -8.38 1.23
N SER A 138 -18.46 -7.39 1.86
CA SER A 138 -19.78 -6.88 1.48
C SER A 138 -19.72 -5.35 1.41
N PRO A 139 -19.92 -4.73 0.24
CA PRO A 139 -20.05 -5.38 -1.07
C PRO A 139 -18.71 -5.96 -1.57
N GLY A 140 -18.77 -7.09 -2.29
CA GLY A 140 -17.70 -7.53 -3.17
C GLY A 140 -17.75 -6.74 -4.47
N TRP A 141 -16.58 -6.28 -4.96
CA TRP A 141 -16.48 -5.52 -6.20
C TRP A 141 -15.09 -5.63 -6.82
N GLY A 142 -15.02 -5.90 -8.13
CA GLY A 142 -13.76 -6.08 -8.87
C GLY A 142 -12.98 -7.35 -8.50
N LEU A 143 -13.09 -7.81 -7.24
CA LEU A 143 -12.54 -9.06 -6.71
C LEU A 143 -13.63 -9.99 -6.16
N GLU A 144 -14.91 -9.75 -6.45
CA GLU A 144 -16.06 -10.49 -5.90
C GLU A 144 -16.06 -12.00 -6.21
N ASN A 145 -15.30 -12.41 -7.22
CA ASN A 145 -15.14 -13.83 -7.59
C ASN A 145 -13.87 -14.48 -7.00
N MET A 146 -13.05 -13.72 -6.28
CA MET A 146 -11.78 -14.16 -5.72
C MET A 146 -11.81 -14.15 -4.19
N THR A 147 -11.47 -15.27 -3.59
CA THR A 147 -11.19 -15.32 -2.14
C THR A 147 -9.77 -14.78 -1.86
N PRO A 148 -9.44 -14.40 -0.61
CA PRO A 148 -8.06 -14.09 -0.24
C PRO A 148 -7.07 -15.22 -0.57
N GLN A 149 -7.54 -16.47 -0.58
CA GLN A 149 -6.72 -17.62 -0.95
C GLN A 149 -6.45 -17.69 -2.46
N ASP A 150 -7.40 -17.27 -3.30
CA ASP A 150 -7.22 -17.21 -4.74
C ASP A 150 -6.24 -16.08 -5.09
N ILE A 151 -6.37 -14.91 -4.45
CA ILE A 151 -5.45 -13.77 -4.58
C ILE A 151 -4.03 -14.17 -4.13
N LYS A 152 -3.92 -14.90 -3.02
CA LYS A 152 -2.64 -15.44 -2.57
C LYS A 152 -1.97 -16.31 -3.64
N LYS A 153 -2.71 -17.28 -4.21
CA LYS A 153 -2.17 -18.16 -5.26
C LYS A 153 -1.77 -17.39 -6.51
N GLU A 154 -2.59 -16.40 -6.90
CA GLU A 154 -2.30 -15.54 -8.03
C GLU A 154 -0.95 -14.81 -7.83
N ILE A 155 -0.75 -14.13 -6.68
CA ILE A 155 0.50 -13.42 -6.36
C ILE A 155 1.69 -14.38 -6.29
N GLU A 156 1.53 -15.57 -5.69
CA GLU A 156 2.61 -16.57 -5.60
C GLU A 156 3.12 -17.05 -6.97
N SER A 157 2.25 -17.02 -8.01
CA SER A 157 2.63 -17.41 -9.37
C SER A 157 3.57 -16.40 -10.06
N TYR A 158 3.73 -15.18 -9.50
CA TYR A 158 4.61 -14.12 -10.01
C TYR A 158 5.93 -13.97 -9.26
N GLY A 159 6.43 -15.04 -8.63
CA GLY A 159 7.76 -15.04 -8.01
C GLY A 159 7.78 -14.56 -6.56
N PHE A 160 6.65 -14.61 -5.89
CA PHE A 160 6.52 -14.31 -4.47
C PHE A 160 6.28 -15.59 -3.65
N TYR A 161 6.53 -15.52 -2.34
CA TYR A 161 6.04 -16.50 -1.39
C TYR A 161 5.27 -15.80 -0.27
N PHE A 162 4.21 -16.42 0.17
CA PHE A 162 3.37 -15.90 1.26
C PHE A 162 4.10 -15.98 2.60
N GLU A 163 4.21 -14.85 3.29
CA GLU A 163 4.85 -14.76 4.59
C GLU A 163 3.85 -14.81 5.74
N GLY A 164 2.70 -14.12 5.60
CA GLY A 164 1.74 -14.05 6.68
C GLY A 164 0.52 -13.19 6.41
N ARG A 165 -0.42 -13.20 7.37
CA ARG A 165 -1.65 -12.41 7.35
C ARG A 165 -1.79 -11.60 8.63
N TYR A 166 -2.13 -10.31 8.49
CA TYR A 166 -2.31 -9.39 9.60
C TYR A 166 -3.70 -8.77 9.53
N CYS A 167 -4.54 -9.02 10.53
CA CYS A 167 -5.92 -8.52 10.56
C CYS A 167 -6.10 -7.46 11.64
N GLY A 168 -6.96 -6.49 11.37
CA GLY A 168 -7.28 -5.40 12.30
C GLY A 168 -8.15 -4.33 11.66
N LEU A 169 -8.23 -3.17 12.32
CA LEU A 169 -8.86 -2.00 11.74
C LEU A 169 -7.96 -1.41 10.67
N LEU A 170 -8.48 -1.30 9.46
CA LEU A 170 -7.84 -0.75 8.27
C LEU A 170 -8.63 0.43 7.75
N SER A 171 -7.95 1.41 7.18
CA SER A 171 -8.59 2.54 6.50
C SER A 171 -9.09 2.09 5.13
N HIS A 172 -10.33 2.47 4.80
CA HIS A 172 -10.98 2.30 3.52
C HIS A 172 -11.96 3.46 3.33
N ASP A 173 -11.85 4.24 2.27
CA ASP A 173 -12.73 5.36 1.94
C ASP A 173 -13.00 6.35 3.10
N ASN A 174 -11.97 6.74 3.83
CA ASN A 174 -12.06 7.62 5.02
C ASN A 174 -12.87 7.03 6.20
N ILE A 175 -13.09 5.73 6.24
CA ILE A 175 -13.69 5.02 7.38
C ILE A 175 -12.77 3.86 7.81
N LEU A 176 -12.97 3.38 9.04
CA LEU A 176 -12.22 2.24 9.56
C LEU A 176 -13.07 0.98 9.49
N ASN A 177 -12.54 -0.06 8.85
CA ASN A 177 -13.17 -1.35 8.70
C ASN A 177 -12.26 -2.47 9.22
N GLN A 178 -12.86 -3.57 9.67
CA GLN A 178 -12.11 -4.81 9.88
C GLN A 178 -11.66 -5.37 8.54
N GLY A 179 -10.39 -5.72 8.44
CA GLY A 179 -9.81 -6.27 7.23
C GLY A 179 -8.53 -7.03 7.51
N CYS A 180 -7.99 -7.66 6.48
CA CYS A 180 -6.74 -8.41 6.60
C CYS A 180 -5.77 -8.04 5.47
N ILE A 181 -4.53 -7.80 5.84
CA ILE A 181 -3.40 -7.60 4.96
C ILE A 181 -2.73 -8.96 4.73
N LEU A 182 -2.32 -9.21 3.50
CA LEU A 182 -1.53 -10.36 3.08
C LEU A 182 -0.12 -9.91 2.75
N ASN A 183 0.87 -10.50 3.39
CA ASN A 183 2.28 -10.24 3.17
C ASN A 183 2.93 -11.33 2.32
N PHE A 184 3.77 -10.89 1.40
CA PHE A 184 4.57 -11.73 0.53
C PHE A 184 6.02 -11.23 0.48
N ARG A 185 6.96 -12.14 0.24
CA ARG A 185 8.35 -11.78 -0.05
C ARG A 185 8.73 -12.15 -1.48
N LYS A 186 9.51 -11.29 -2.12
CA LYS A 186 10.14 -11.59 -3.40
C LYS A 186 11.12 -12.75 -3.22
N LYS A 187 10.97 -13.78 -4.07
CA LYS A 187 11.90 -14.95 -4.13
C LYS A 187 13.22 -14.56 -4.74
#